data_7d6303ecbd20e44650f6182d07a6ac84
#
_entry.id   7d6303ecbd20e44650f6182d07a6ac84
#
_cell.length_a   1.000
_cell.length_b   1.000
_cell.length_c   1.000
_cell.angle_alpha   90.00
_cell.angle_beta   90.00
_cell.angle_gamma   90.00
#
_symmetry.space_group_name_H-M   'P 1'
#
loop_
_entity.id
_entity.type
_entity.pdbx_description
1 polymer ?
#
loop_
_entity_poly.entity_id
_entity_poly.type
_entity_poly.pdbx_seq_one_letter_code
_entity_poly.pdbx_strand_id
1 'polypeptide(L)'
;MKTTTTMLLCLITMLLIASAHSKEETAMRLDMKHRDSLSPNPSPYHRIEDIMGMDQKRHNVISQKIKTTKGGVKMSLGSGFDFGAAQYFSEIMVGTPAKRFRVVVDTGSELTWVNCRFHGQGPEKLENRHVFRAENSSSFRKVGCMTKTCSEDLAKLFSIAICPTPRTPCAYDYRYVDGSSAQGVFAKETFTLGLTNGSVTSVRGLLIGCSSASEGGASFREADGILGLALSDYSFTSKATNIFGGKFSYCLVDHTSHKNVSNYLIFGSTPSSTTTEAPARRTARLDLSLLPPFYAVNIVGISIGEEMLNIPPQVWGVKKGGGTILDSGSSLTFLAEAAYKAVVTGLQRHLVGVKRIKPEGLPIEFCYYTSKFDDRKLPQLTFHFMGGTRFAPYRRSYLINAAPGIRCLGFVEAKAEATNVIGNIMQQNHLWEFDIAASTLSFSPSTCL
;
A
#
# COMPACT_ATOMS: atom_id res chain seq x y z
N MET A 1 -59.84 -7.63 30.12
CA MET A 1 -58.73 -8.49 29.63
C MET A 1 -58.11 -8.06 28.29
N LYS A 2 -58.65 -7.12 27.52
CA LYS A 2 -58.02 -6.67 26.25
C LYS A 2 -56.97 -5.54 26.39
N THR A 3 -57.01 -4.77 27.46
CA THR A 3 -56.12 -3.62 27.70
C THR A 3 -54.72 -4.00 28.20
N THR A 4 -54.59 -5.10 28.94
CA THR A 4 -53.31 -5.57 29.50
C THR A 4 -52.40 -6.21 28.45
N THR A 5 -52.99 -6.87 27.43
CA THR A 5 -52.24 -7.51 26.34
C THR A 5 -51.59 -6.48 25.38
N THR A 6 -52.28 -5.37 25.16
CA THR A 6 -51.77 -4.29 24.27
C THR A 6 -50.64 -3.52 24.92
N MET A 7 -50.67 -3.31 26.24
CA MET A 7 -49.59 -2.66 26.96
C MET A 7 -48.33 -3.53 27.03
N LEU A 8 -48.46 -4.84 27.16
CA LEU A 8 -47.35 -5.78 27.18
C LEU A 8 -46.67 -5.88 25.79
N LEU A 9 -47.43 -5.83 24.69
CA LEU A 9 -46.88 -5.80 23.33
C LEU A 9 -46.12 -4.51 23.05
N CYS A 10 -46.63 -3.35 23.49
CA CYS A 10 -45.92 -2.07 23.37
C CYS A 10 -44.62 -2.02 24.19
N LEU A 11 -44.58 -2.62 25.38
CA LEU A 11 -43.37 -2.72 26.16
C LEU A 11 -42.32 -3.66 25.53
N ILE A 12 -42.74 -4.77 24.94
CA ILE A 12 -41.86 -5.71 24.24
C ILE A 12 -41.30 -5.07 22.95
N THR A 13 -42.14 -4.31 22.21
CA THR A 13 -41.65 -3.57 21.03
C THR A 13 -40.69 -2.43 21.40
N MET A 14 -40.94 -1.71 22.49
CA MET A 14 -39.99 -0.70 22.99
C MET A 14 -38.68 -1.32 23.52
N LEU A 15 -38.70 -2.47 24.15
CA LEU A 15 -37.51 -3.22 24.58
C LEU A 15 -36.73 -3.78 23.40
N LEU A 16 -37.41 -4.19 22.31
CA LEU A 16 -36.73 -4.64 21.08
C LEU A 16 -36.15 -3.46 20.27
N ILE A 17 -36.75 -2.27 20.35
CA ILE A 17 -36.18 -1.05 19.76
C ILE A 17 -35.00 -0.50 20.58
N ALA A 18 -35.04 -0.65 21.92
CA ALA A 18 -33.91 -0.24 22.78
C ALA A 18 -32.69 -1.15 22.70
N SER A 19 -32.83 -2.39 22.19
CA SER A 19 -31.68 -3.28 21.94
C SER A 19 -31.04 -3.15 20.57
N ALA A 20 -31.60 -2.34 19.69
CA ALA A 20 -30.98 -1.91 18.43
C ALA A 20 -30.14 -0.64 18.64
N HIS A 21 -29.42 -0.54 19.75
CA HIS A 21 -28.24 0.31 19.80
C HIS A 21 -27.25 -0.30 18.80
N SER A 22 -27.15 0.33 17.63
CA SER A 22 -26.04 0.06 16.74
C SER A 22 -24.77 0.11 17.59
N LYS A 23 -24.07 -1.03 17.72
CA LYS A 23 -22.69 -1.00 18.16
C LYS A 23 -22.03 0.03 17.25
N GLU A 24 -21.68 1.17 17.79
CA GLU A 24 -20.85 2.14 17.09
C GLU A 24 -19.66 1.35 16.58
N GLU A 25 -19.59 1.09 15.27
CA GLU A 25 -18.50 0.34 14.67
C GLU A 25 -17.25 1.16 14.89
N THR A 26 -16.50 0.81 15.91
CA THR A 26 -15.21 1.45 16.20
C THR A 26 -14.23 1.07 15.11
N ALA A 27 -13.70 2.06 14.43
CA ALA A 27 -12.65 1.88 13.44
C ALA A 27 -11.30 2.34 14.01
N MET A 28 -10.22 1.80 13.49
CA MET A 28 -8.87 2.25 13.77
C MET A 28 -8.42 3.24 12.68
N ARG A 29 -7.85 4.38 13.09
CA ARG A 29 -7.28 5.37 12.20
C ARG A 29 -5.78 5.54 12.44
N LEU A 30 -5.00 5.50 11.39
CA LEU A 30 -3.58 5.85 11.38
C LEU A 30 -3.37 7.05 10.45
N ASP A 31 -2.86 8.14 10.99
CA ASP A 31 -2.47 9.28 10.17
C ASP A 31 -1.19 8.96 9.42
N MET A 32 -1.16 9.34 8.15
CA MET A 32 -0.03 9.11 7.25
C MET A 32 0.62 10.43 6.87
N LYS A 33 1.94 10.41 6.70
CA LYS A 33 2.71 11.55 6.20
C LYS A 33 3.43 11.14 4.93
N HIS A 34 3.37 11.99 3.92
CA HIS A 34 4.17 11.79 2.73
C HIS A 34 5.64 12.02 3.08
N ARG A 35 6.54 11.22 2.50
CA ARG A 35 7.98 11.29 2.75
C ARG A 35 8.54 12.70 2.59
N ASP A 36 8.17 13.39 1.51
CA ASP A 36 8.70 14.73 1.24
C ASP A 36 8.33 15.78 2.28
N SER A 37 7.28 15.54 3.06
CA SER A 37 6.94 16.40 4.20
C SER A 37 7.89 16.22 5.40
N LEU A 38 8.73 15.21 5.37
CA LEU A 38 9.65 14.83 6.45
C LEU A 38 11.11 15.21 6.17
N SER A 39 11.47 15.43 4.90
CA SER A 39 12.86 15.68 4.49
C SER A 39 13.08 17.11 3.99
N PRO A 40 14.13 17.81 4.42
CA PRO A 40 14.46 19.11 3.87
C PRO A 40 15.07 18.98 2.47
N ASN A 41 14.34 19.43 1.46
CA ASN A 41 14.71 19.74 0.07
C ASN A 41 15.79 18.87 -0.60
N PRO A 42 15.46 17.68 -1.15
CA PRO A 42 16.30 17.06 -2.15
C PRO A 42 16.22 17.82 -3.49
N SER A 43 17.28 17.79 -4.30
CA SER A 43 17.23 18.28 -5.67
C SER A 43 16.10 17.57 -6.44
N PRO A 44 15.22 18.30 -7.16
CA PRO A 44 14.10 17.71 -7.87
C PRO A 44 14.50 16.63 -8.88
N TYR A 45 15.67 16.72 -9.50
CA TYR A 45 16.17 15.73 -10.46
C TYR A 45 16.57 14.41 -9.78
N HIS A 46 17.36 14.46 -8.73
CA HIS A 46 17.75 13.27 -7.98
C HIS A 46 16.53 12.53 -7.43
N ARG A 47 15.51 13.28 -7.04
CA ARG A 47 14.26 12.72 -6.52
C ARG A 47 13.53 11.83 -7.54
N ILE A 48 13.44 12.24 -8.80
CA ILE A 48 12.76 11.44 -9.83
C ILE A 48 13.60 10.24 -10.26
N GLU A 49 14.91 10.38 -10.38
CA GLU A 49 15.82 9.25 -10.63
C GLU A 49 15.68 8.21 -9.54
N ASP A 50 15.69 8.64 -8.30
CA ASP A 50 15.48 7.79 -7.15
C ASP A 50 14.12 7.08 -7.22
N ILE A 51 13.02 7.78 -7.43
CA ILE A 51 11.66 7.22 -7.57
C ILE A 51 11.65 6.16 -8.67
N MET A 52 12.13 6.47 -9.86
CA MET A 52 12.04 5.55 -10.99
C MET A 52 12.93 4.32 -10.81
N GLY A 53 14.17 4.52 -10.35
CA GLY A 53 15.09 3.41 -10.14
C GLY A 53 14.54 2.38 -9.16
N MET A 54 13.83 2.84 -8.15
CA MET A 54 13.23 2.03 -7.11
C MET A 54 11.96 1.35 -7.55
N ASP A 55 11.06 2.12 -8.11
CA ASP A 55 9.81 1.59 -8.60
C ASP A 55 10.05 0.55 -9.71
N GLN A 56 11.06 0.75 -10.57
CA GLN A 56 11.45 -0.23 -11.59
C GLN A 56 11.94 -1.54 -10.95
N LYS A 57 12.75 -1.46 -9.90
CA LYS A 57 13.20 -2.63 -9.16
C LYS A 57 12.03 -3.31 -8.45
N ARG A 58 11.17 -2.54 -7.78
CA ARG A 58 9.95 -3.04 -7.14
C ARG A 58 9.06 -3.76 -8.13
N HIS A 59 8.81 -3.17 -9.31
CA HIS A 59 8.01 -3.78 -10.35
C HIS A 59 8.59 -5.10 -10.84
N ASN A 60 9.91 -5.18 -11.04
CA ASN A 60 10.59 -6.41 -11.46
C ASN A 60 10.38 -7.54 -10.42
N VAL A 61 10.43 -7.22 -9.13
CA VAL A 61 10.20 -8.20 -8.05
C VAL A 61 8.75 -8.66 -8.01
N ILE A 62 7.79 -7.74 -8.07
CA ILE A 62 6.37 -8.08 -8.11
C ILE A 62 6.08 -9.01 -9.29
N SER A 63 6.60 -8.68 -10.47
CA SER A 63 6.43 -9.50 -11.68
C SER A 63 7.09 -10.88 -11.57
N GLN A 64 8.25 -10.98 -10.92
CA GLN A 64 8.91 -12.25 -10.66
C GLN A 64 8.12 -13.09 -9.65
N LYS A 65 7.64 -12.50 -8.57
CA LYS A 65 6.79 -13.17 -7.57
C LYS A 65 5.56 -13.80 -8.21
N ILE A 66 4.87 -13.06 -9.06
CA ILE A 66 3.68 -13.53 -9.76
C ILE A 66 4.01 -14.71 -10.70
N LYS A 67 5.17 -14.70 -11.35
CA LYS A 67 5.62 -15.82 -12.22
C LYS A 67 5.98 -17.07 -11.42
N THR A 68 6.57 -16.92 -10.23
CA THR A 68 7.04 -18.05 -9.41
C THR A 68 5.94 -18.77 -8.63
N THR A 69 4.82 -18.10 -8.34
CA THR A 69 3.67 -18.73 -7.68
C THR A 69 3.06 -19.87 -8.54
N LYS A 70 3.38 -19.92 -9.83
CA LYS A 70 2.90 -20.94 -10.78
C LYS A 70 3.84 -22.14 -11.00
N GLY A 71 5.04 -22.12 -10.43
CA GLY A 71 5.99 -23.25 -10.57
C GLY A 71 6.98 -23.25 -9.41
N GLY A 72 7.02 -24.32 -8.65
CA GLY A 72 7.78 -24.47 -7.40
C GLY A 72 9.30 -24.32 -7.53
N VAL A 73 9.77 -23.13 -7.81
CA VAL A 73 11.19 -22.76 -7.75
C VAL A 73 11.41 -21.85 -6.56
N LYS A 74 12.23 -22.30 -5.62
CA LYS A 74 12.67 -21.59 -4.43
C LYS A 74 13.67 -20.50 -4.86
N MET A 75 13.20 -19.28 -5.10
CA MET A 75 14.05 -18.11 -5.33
C MET A 75 13.89 -17.11 -4.22
N SER A 76 15.01 -16.54 -3.76
CA SER A 76 15.05 -15.44 -2.80
C SER A 76 14.41 -14.20 -3.43
N LEU A 77 13.23 -13.83 -2.95
CA LEU A 77 12.47 -12.72 -3.50
C LEU A 77 12.42 -11.60 -2.48
N GLY A 78 13.09 -10.49 -2.78
CA GLY A 78 12.96 -9.25 -2.02
C GLY A 78 11.67 -8.52 -2.37
N SER A 79 11.04 -7.83 -1.42
CA SER A 79 10.00 -6.85 -1.74
C SER A 79 10.66 -5.56 -2.23
N GLY A 80 9.97 -4.84 -3.13
CA GLY A 80 10.52 -3.64 -3.74
C GLY A 80 10.46 -2.40 -2.84
N PHE A 81 11.04 -2.47 -1.67
CA PHE A 81 11.09 -1.36 -0.72
C PHE A 81 12.41 -0.63 -0.85
N ASP A 82 12.49 0.30 -1.78
CA ASP A 82 13.78 0.92 -2.02
C ASP A 82 13.70 2.33 -2.57
N PHE A 83 14.38 3.22 -1.90
CA PHE A 83 14.86 4.53 -2.34
C PHE A 83 13.85 5.63 -2.68
N GLY A 84 13.63 6.54 -1.79
CA GLY A 84 13.26 7.91 -2.06
C GLY A 84 11.94 8.21 -2.75
N ALA A 85 11.13 7.22 -2.96
CA ALA A 85 9.86 7.35 -3.64
C ALA A 85 8.80 8.11 -2.82
N ALA A 86 7.70 8.46 -3.42
CA ALA A 86 6.55 9.11 -2.81
C ALA A 86 5.85 8.18 -1.79
N GLN A 87 6.58 7.78 -0.75
CA GLN A 87 6.10 6.86 0.28
C GLN A 87 5.27 7.59 1.34
N TYR A 88 4.34 6.84 1.92
CA TYR A 88 3.52 7.31 3.03
C TYR A 88 3.89 6.56 4.30
N PHE A 89 4.16 7.33 5.35
CA PHE A 89 4.53 6.82 6.67
C PHE A 89 3.36 6.94 7.63
N SER A 90 3.30 6.01 8.57
CA SER A 90 2.41 6.09 9.72
C SER A 90 3.17 5.82 11.00
N GLU A 91 2.58 6.17 12.14
CA GLU A 91 3.10 5.83 13.45
C GLU A 91 2.30 4.66 14.03
N ILE A 92 3.00 3.61 14.43
CA ILE A 92 2.44 2.47 15.16
C ILE A 92 2.99 2.41 16.56
N MET A 93 2.22 1.88 17.49
CA MET A 93 2.67 1.65 18.86
C MET A 93 2.84 0.15 19.12
N VAL A 94 4.06 -0.25 19.46
CA VAL A 94 4.48 -1.65 19.58
C VAL A 94 5.04 -1.90 20.98
N GLY A 95 4.72 -3.05 21.56
CA GLY A 95 5.26 -3.50 22.85
C GLY A 95 4.37 -3.24 24.05
N THR A 96 4.82 -3.75 25.20
CA THR A 96 4.19 -3.52 26.50
C THR A 96 5.27 -3.19 27.53
N PRO A 97 5.45 -1.91 27.92
CA PRO A 97 4.67 -0.74 27.51
C PRO A 97 4.86 -0.37 26.03
N ALA A 98 3.83 0.24 25.44
CA ALA A 98 3.83 0.60 24.03
C ALA A 98 4.84 1.72 23.71
N LYS A 99 5.58 1.55 22.61
CA LYS A 99 6.53 2.53 22.06
C LYS A 99 6.14 2.86 20.62
N ARG A 100 6.34 4.12 20.23
CA ARG A 100 6.00 4.61 18.87
C ARG A 100 7.13 4.29 17.89
N PHE A 101 6.76 3.85 16.69
CA PHE A 101 7.66 3.60 15.57
C PHE A 101 7.04 4.17 14.30
N ARG A 102 7.86 4.85 13.49
CA ARG A 102 7.48 5.34 12.18
C ARG A 102 7.73 4.26 11.15
N VAL A 103 6.68 3.84 10.46
CA VAL A 103 6.74 2.76 9.49
C VAL A 103 6.17 3.17 8.15
N VAL A 104 6.68 2.59 7.07
CA VAL A 104 6.11 2.76 5.73
C VAL A 104 4.84 1.93 5.61
N VAL A 105 3.80 2.51 5.01
CA VAL A 105 2.52 1.84 4.72
C VAL A 105 2.59 1.18 3.35
N ASP A 106 2.61 -0.15 3.32
CA ASP A 106 2.92 -0.93 2.12
C ASP A 106 1.92 -2.06 1.85
N THR A 107 1.03 -1.87 0.86
CA THR A 107 0.08 -2.90 0.41
C THR A 107 0.72 -3.98 -0.47
N GLY A 108 1.98 -3.84 -0.81
CA GLY A 108 2.74 -4.81 -1.62
C GLY A 108 3.67 -5.71 -0.81
N SER A 109 3.69 -5.62 0.52
CA SER A 109 4.45 -6.54 1.38
C SER A 109 3.61 -7.10 2.52
N GLU A 110 3.95 -8.31 2.99
CA GLU A 110 3.17 -9.05 3.98
C GLU A 110 3.69 -8.85 5.40
N LEU A 111 5.02 -8.71 5.56
CA LEU A 111 5.65 -8.66 6.87
C LEU A 111 5.66 -7.24 7.43
N THR A 112 5.04 -7.06 8.59
CA THR A 112 5.30 -5.89 9.43
C THR A 112 6.56 -6.11 10.23
N TRP A 113 7.53 -5.18 10.16
CA TRP A 113 8.76 -5.27 10.93
C TRP A 113 9.23 -3.89 11.42
N VAL A 114 10.00 -3.89 12.49
CA VAL A 114 10.68 -2.70 13.02
C VAL A 114 12.14 -3.00 13.32
N ASN A 115 12.98 -1.96 13.31
CA ASN A 115 14.34 -2.03 13.85
C ASN A 115 14.26 -2.49 15.31
N CYS A 116 15.01 -3.52 15.67
CA CYS A 116 14.77 -4.22 16.92
C CYS A 116 16.05 -4.80 17.50
N ARG A 117 16.14 -4.80 18.82
CA ARG A 117 17.17 -5.48 19.59
C ARG A 117 16.54 -6.47 20.56
N PHE A 118 17.12 -7.65 20.67
CA PHE A 118 16.68 -8.69 21.59
C PHE A 118 17.86 -9.37 22.31
N HIS A 119 17.61 -9.91 23.47
CA HIS A 119 18.65 -10.58 24.27
C HIS A 119 19.31 -11.75 23.52
N GLY A 120 20.65 -11.82 23.56
CA GLY A 120 21.42 -12.86 22.85
C GLY A 120 21.78 -12.49 21.40
N GLN A 121 21.51 -11.27 20.97
CA GLN A 121 21.94 -10.73 19.70
C GLN A 121 23.42 -10.28 19.79
N GLY A 122 24.17 -10.46 18.69
CA GLY A 122 25.53 -9.94 18.55
C GLY A 122 25.61 -8.40 18.51
N PRO A 123 26.79 -7.84 18.24
CA PRO A 123 26.97 -6.38 18.21
C PRO A 123 25.99 -5.71 17.24
N GLU A 124 25.55 -4.53 17.67
CA GLU A 124 24.47 -3.79 17.02
C GLU A 124 24.93 -3.19 15.69
N LYS A 125 24.21 -3.52 14.60
CA LYS A 125 24.39 -2.90 13.28
C LYS A 125 23.44 -1.71 13.03
N LEU A 126 22.68 -1.30 14.06
CA LEU A 126 21.65 -0.27 13.98
C LEU A 126 22.06 1.03 14.68
N GLU A 127 23.35 1.39 14.61
CA GLU A 127 23.88 2.61 15.21
C GLU A 127 23.06 3.84 14.73
N ASN A 128 22.69 4.69 15.71
CA ASN A 128 21.91 5.93 15.49
C ASN A 128 20.47 5.77 14.96
N ARG A 129 19.87 4.58 15.06
CA ARG A 129 18.46 4.37 14.68
C ARG A 129 17.56 4.26 15.92
N HIS A 130 16.29 4.62 15.73
CA HIS A 130 15.26 4.33 16.72
C HIS A 130 14.97 2.82 16.71
N VAL A 131 15.17 2.17 17.87
CA VAL A 131 15.20 0.70 17.97
C VAL A 131 14.22 0.22 19.02
N PHE A 132 13.39 -0.75 18.68
CA PHE A 132 12.55 -1.49 19.62
C PHE A 132 13.41 -2.41 20.48
N ARG A 133 13.42 -2.18 21.79
CA ARG A 133 14.14 -3.04 22.76
C ARG A 133 13.20 -4.12 23.25
N ALA A 134 13.27 -5.27 22.61
CA ALA A 134 12.37 -6.39 22.86
C ALA A 134 12.46 -6.94 24.30
N GLU A 135 13.64 -6.81 24.93
CA GLU A 135 13.87 -7.16 26.33
C GLU A 135 13.02 -6.33 27.32
N ASN A 136 12.62 -5.12 26.92
CA ASN A 136 11.81 -4.21 27.72
C ASN A 136 10.30 -4.39 27.49
N SER A 137 9.90 -5.32 26.63
CA SER A 137 8.49 -5.61 26.35
C SER A 137 8.05 -6.92 27.00
N SER A 138 7.10 -6.82 27.92
CA SER A 138 6.55 -8.00 28.60
C SER A 138 5.70 -8.90 27.70
N SER A 139 5.28 -8.42 26.54
CA SER A 139 4.48 -9.17 25.57
C SER A 139 5.29 -9.79 24.43
N PHE A 140 6.57 -9.45 24.29
CA PHE A 140 7.42 -10.00 23.22
C PHE A 140 7.66 -11.49 23.36
N ARG A 141 7.37 -12.25 22.30
CA ARG A 141 7.59 -13.72 22.26
C ARG A 141 8.17 -14.10 20.91
N LYS A 142 9.41 -14.60 20.90
CA LYS A 142 10.06 -15.12 19.69
C LYS A 142 9.30 -16.35 19.15
N VAL A 143 9.21 -16.47 17.84
CA VAL A 143 8.72 -17.70 17.18
C VAL A 143 9.87 -18.68 17.15
N GLY A 144 9.67 -19.87 17.69
CA GLY A 144 10.70 -20.93 17.69
C GLY A 144 10.76 -21.64 16.34
N CYS A 145 11.96 -22.08 15.95
CA CYS A 145 12.18 -22.82 14.70
C CYS A 145 11.35 -24.10 14.58
N MET A 146 11.19 -24.84 15.68
CA MET A 146 10.47 -26.11 15.69
C MET A 146 8.94 -25.94 15.70
N THR A 147 8.42 -24.72 15.63
CA THR A 147 6.99 -24.50 15.58
C THR A 147 6.46 -24.68 14.14
N LYS A 148 5.24 -25.22 14.03
CA LYS A 148 4.52 -25.28 12.75
C LYS A 148 4.47 -23.92 12.07
N THR A 149 4.27 -22.86 12.84
CA THR A 149 4.30 -21.48 12.33
C THR A 149 5.58 -21.20 11.54
N CYS A 150 6.76 -21.57 12.05
CA CYS A 150 8.02 -21.33 11.34
C CYS A 150 8.21 -22.26 10.14
N SER A 151 8.02 -23.59 10.35
CA SER A 151 8.37 -24.59 9.34
C SER A 151 7.42 -24.67 8.15
N GLU A 152 6.14 -24.33 8.38
CA GLU A 152 5.10 -24.47 7.35
C GLU A 152 4.51 -23.13 6.91
N ASP A 153 4.12 -22.29 7.89
CA ASP A 153 3.32 -21.11 7.59
C ASP A 153 4.18 -19.96 7.08
N LEU A 154 5.22 -19.58 7.85
CA LEU A 154 6.13 -18.50 7.49
C LEU A 154 7.05 -18.87 6.33
N ALA A 155 7.32 -20.16 6.11
CA ALA A 155 8.07 -20.62 4.95
C ALA A 155 7.35 -20.37 3.61
N LYS A 156 6.03 -20.17 3.63
CA LYS A 156 5.22 -19.83 2.45
C LYS A 156 5.18 -18.33 2.18
N LEU A 157 5.55 -17.50 3.17
CA LEU A 157 5.63 -16.07 3.00
C LEU A 157 6.85 -15.68 2.16
N PHE A 158 6.81 -14.51 1.58
CA PHE A 158 7.93 -13.95 0.82
C PHE A 158 9.14 -13.57 1.69
N SER A 159 8.93 -13.40 3.00
CA SER A 159 10.00 -13.31 3.98
C SER A 159 10.49 -14.73 4.26
N ILE A 160 11.61 -15.10 3.70
CA ILE A 160 12.15 -16.46 3.82
C ILE A 160 12.37 -16.79 5.30
N ALA A 161 11.59 -17.74 5.82
CA ALA A 161 11.81 -18.27 7.15
C ALA A 161 13.05 -19.16 7.15
N ILE A 162 13.98 -18.88 8.04
CA ILE A 162 15.25 -19.58 8.18
C ILE A 162 15.34 -20.16 9.58
N CYS A 163 15.68 -21.45 9.67
CA CYS A 163 15.97 -22.12 10.92
C CYS A 163 17.46 -22.51 10.98
N PRO A 164 18.34 -21.67 11.52
CA PRO A 164 19.76 -22.00 11.62
C PRO A 164 20.01 -23.25 12.44
N THR A 165 19.31 -23.43 13.56
CA THR A 165 19.28 -24.64 14.36
C THR A 165 17.91 -24.83 15.01
N PRO A 166 17.55 -26.06 15.44
CA PRO A 166 16.27 -26.32 16.11
C PRO A 166 16.02 -25.50 17.38
N ARG A 167 17.08 -25.05 18.05
CA ARG A 167 16.99 -24.31 19.32
C ARG A 167 16.98 -22.79 19.13
N THR A 168 17.21 -22.31 17.92
CA THR A 168 17.20 -20.88 17.62
C THR A 168 15.78 -20.36 17.34
N PRO A 169 15.55 -19.04 17.44
CA PRO A 169 14.34 -18.44 16.93
C PRO A 169 14.22 -18.60 15.40
N CYS A 170 13.00 -18.63 14.90
CA CYS A 170 12.70 -18.53 13.48
C CYS A 170 13.22 -17.18 12.95
N ALA A 171 14.21 -17.22 12.11
CA ALA A 171 14.84 -16.03 11.52
C ALA A 171 14.27 -15.73 10.14
N TYR A 172 14.51 -14.54 9.65
CA TYR A 172 14.25 -14.14 8.26
C TYR A 172 15.41 -13.34 7.70
N ASP A 173 15.57 -13.46 6.38
CA ASP A 173 16.45 -12.62 5.58
C ASP A 173 15.59 -12.04 4.44
N TYR A 174 15.09 -10.84 4.68
CA TYR A 174 14.25 -10.13 3.73
C TYR A 174 15.15 -9.25 2.89
N ARG A 175 15.43 -9.68 1.69
CA ARG A 175 16.28 -8.95 0.75
C ARG A 175 15.43 -8.20 -0.26
N TYR A 176 15.70 -6.93 -0.32
CA TYR A 176 15.10 -6.02 -1.28
C TYR A 176 16.00 -5.95 -2.52
N VAL A 177 15.40 -5.71 -3.67
CA VAL A 177 16.10 -5.83 -4.96
C VAL A 177 17.15 -4.73 -5.18
N ASP A 178 17.02 -3.62 -4.48
CA ASP A 178 18.02 -2.53 -4.48
C ASP A 178 19.30 -2.86 -3.71
N GLY A 179 19.34 -4.02 -3.12
CA GLY A 179 20.42 -4.43 -2.23
C GLY A 179 20.16 -4.10 -0.76
N SER A 180 19.07 -3.38 -0.43
CA SER A 180 18.67 -3.23 0.95
C SER A 180 18.16 -4.55 1.52
N SER A 181 18.25 -4.70 2.82
CA SER A 181 17.82 -5.91 3.50
C SER A 181 17.31 -5.62 4.91
N ALA A 182 16.41 -6.47 5.36
CA ALA A 182 16.01 -6.53 6.76
C ALA A 182 16.18 -7.95 7.25
N GLN A 183 17.09 -8.15 8.19
CA GLN A 183 17.38 -9.45 8.77
C GLN A 183 17.01 -9.44 10.24
N GLY A 184 16.41 -10.53 10.71
CA GLY A 184 15.98 -10.59 12.09
C GLY A 184 15.31 -11.90 12.44
N VAL A 185 14.47 -11.85 13.47
CA VAL A 185 13.70 -12.98 13.95
C VAL A 185 12.21 -12.66 13.92
N PHE A 186 11.41 -13.66 13.62
CA PHE A 186 9.96 -13.55 13.79
C PHE A 186 9.59 -13.60 15.27
N ALA A 187 8.68 -12.72 15.65
CA ALA A 187 8.13 -12.69 16.99
C ALA A 187 6.64 -12.38 16.98
N LYS A 188 5.98 -12.62 18.10
CA LYS A 188 4.62 -12.15 18.38
C LYS A 188 4.71 -10.99 19.37
N GLU A 189 3.97 -9.92 19.09
CA GLU A 189 3.98 -8.72 19.91
C GLU A 189 2.58 -8.12 20.05
N THR A 190 2.44 -7.16 20.97
CA THR A 190 1.22 -6.39 21.17
C THR A 190 1.33 -5.05 20.46
N PHE A 191 0.29 -4.71 19.72
CA PHE A 191 0.13 -3.39 19.12
C PHE A 191 -0.96 -2.62 19.86
N THR A 192 -0.69 -1.37 20.18
CA THR A 192 -1.68 -0.45 20.76
C THR A 192 -2.18 0.46 19.63
N LEU A 193 -3.49 0.45 19.42
CA LEU A 193 -4.15 1.09 18.28
C LEU A 193 -5.09 2.18 18.78
N GLY A 194 -4.99 3.38 18.20
CA GLY A 194 -5.94 4.46 18.40
C GLY A 194 -7.23 4.20 17.62
N LEU A 195 -8.37 4.36 18.25
CA LEU A 195 -9.69 4.23 17.63
C LEU A 195 -10.25 5.60 17.24
N THR A 196 -11.16 5.61 16.28
CA THR A 196 -11.79 6.84 15.75
C THR A 196 -12.61 7.59 16.80
N ASN A 197 -13.05 6.92 17.87
CA ASN A 197 -13.75 7.52 19.00
C ASN A 197 -12.79 8.10 20.08
N GLY A 198 -11.48 8.15 19.79
CA GLY A 198 -10.46 8.67 20.71
C GLY A 198 -9.99 7.68 21.78
N SER A 199 -10.58 6.50 21.90
CA SER A 199 -10.09 5.45 22.79
C SER A 199 -8.92 4.68 22.19
N VAL A 200 -8.32 3.78 22.95
CA VAL A 200 -7.24 2.90 22.48
C VAL A 200 -7.60 1.45 22.75
N THR A 201 -7.13 0.56 21.87
CA THR A 201 -7.26 -0.88 22.05
C THR A 201 -5.91 -1.56 21.85
N SER A 202 -5.75 -2.77 22.39
CA SER A 202 -4.53 -3.56 22.26
C SER A 202 -4.82 -4.84 21.51
N VAL A 203 -4.09 -5.06 20.41
CA VAL A 203 -4.14 -6.31 19.64
C VAL A 203 -2.92 -7.13 19.97
N ARG A 204 -3.13 -8.26 20.63
CA ARG A 204 -2.06 -9.13 21.14
C ARG A 204 -1.70 -10.21 20.13
N GLY A 205 -0.44 -10.62 20.16
CA GLY A 205 0.04 -11.77 19.39
C GLY A 205 0.12 -11.53 17.88
N LEU A 206 0.21 -10.26 17.45
CA LEU A 206 0.51 -9.93 16.07
C LEU A 206 1.91 -10.43 15.69
N LEU A 207 2.04 -11.02 14.52
CA LEU A 207 3.35 -11.39 13.98
C LEU A 207 4.11 -10.11 13.60
N ILE A 208 5.36 -10.02 14.04
CA ILE A 208 6.27 -8.93 13.72
C ILE A 208 7.65 -9.48 13.39
N GLY A 209 8.33 -8.83 12.46
CA GLY A 209 9.75 -8.97 12.27
C GLY A 209 10.53 -8.08 13.25
N CYS A 210 11.35 -8.67 14.10
CA CYS A 210 12.31 -7.95 14.92
C CYS A 210 13.63 -7.88 14.13
N SER A 211 13.86 -6.78 13.39
CA SER A 211 15.03 -6.59 12.52
C SER A 211 16.25 -6.16 13.29
N SER A 212 17.23 -7.02 13.36
CA SER A 212 18.53 -6.77 14.01
C SER A 212 19.53 -6.10 13.10
N ALA A 213 19.31 -6.15 11.82
CA ALA A 213 20.06 -5.45 10.81
C ALA A 213 19.11 -5.02 9.69
N SER A 214 19.24 -3.77 9.27
CA SER A 214 18.59 -3.26 8.07
C SER A 214 19.65 -2.48 7.30
N GLU A 215 20.04 -3.01 6.14
CA GLU A 215 21.03 -2.40 5.25
C GLU A 215 20.29 -1.80 4.06
N GLY A 216 20.68 -0.60 3.68
CA GLY A 216 20.13 0.02 2.46
C GLY A 216 19.78 1.48 2.63
N GLY A 217 19.87 2.15 1.54
CA GLY A 217 19.74 3.54 1.18
C GLY A 217 18.84 4.48 1.98
N ALA A 218 18.49 5.57 1.30
CA ALA A 218 17.72 6.67 1.88
C ALA A 218 16.35 6.27 2.45
N SER A 219 15.75 5.19 1.97
CA SER A 219 14.41 4.72 2.36
C SER A 219 14.27 4.37 3.82
N PHE A 220 15.30 3.73 4.39
CA PHE A 220 15.30 3.38 5.81
C PHE A 220 15.86 4.48 6.72
N ARG A 221 16.32 5.62 6.18
CA ARG A 221 16.84 6.70 7.04
C ARG A 221 15.78 7.35 7.89
N GLU A 222 14.56 7.41 7.37
CA GLU A 222 13.44 8.11 7.99
C GLU A 222 12.36 7.16 8.54
N ALA A 223 12.51 5.85 8.31
CA ALA A 223 11.61 4.82 8.80
C ALA A 223 12.26 3.91 9.82
N ASP A 224 11.50 3.53 10.83
CA ASP A 224 11.89 2.53 11.80
C ASP A 224 11.53 1.11 11.34
N GLY A 225 10.78 0.98 10.26
CA GLY A 225 10.31 -0.29 9.72
C GLY A 225 9.22 -0.15 8.66
N ILE A 226 8.48 -1.24 8.44
CA ILE A 226 7.38 -1.35 7.49
C ILE A 226 6.12 -1.86 8.17
N LEU A 227 4.96 -1.32 7.80
CA LEU A 227 3.64 -1.87 8.07
C LEU A 227 3.17 -2.60 6.80
N GLY A 228 3.38 -3.91 6.75
CA GLY A 228 2.97 -4.75 5.64
C GLY A 228 1.46 -4.96 5.63
N LEU A 229 0.81 -4.55 4.54
CA LEU A 229 -0.64 -4.60 4.38
C LEU A 229 -1.11 -5.60 3.32
N ALA A 230 -0.20 -6.28 2.62
CA ALA A 230 -0.58 -7.31 1.67
C ALA A 230 -1.33 -8.47 2.36
N LEU A 231 -2.17 -9.16 1.62
CA LEU A 231 -3.07 -10.16 2.17
C LEU A 231 -2.34 -11.47 2.49
N SER A 232 -2.19 -11.78 3.77
CA SER A 232 -1.74 -13.09 4.24
C SER A 232 -2.31 -13.34 5.63
N ASP A 233 -2.40 -14.61 6.04
CA ASP A 233 -2.93 -15.00 7.36
C ASP A 233 -2.15 -14.40 8.54
N TYR A 234 -0.92 -13.98 8.28
CA TYR A 234 0.01 -13.43 9.26
C TYR A 234 0.22 -11.93 9.13
N SER A 235 -0.35 -11.28 8.12
CA SER A 235 -0.22 -9.83 7.93
C SER A 235 -0.99 -9.05 9.00
N PHE A 236 -0.56 -7.82 9.20
CA PHE A 236 -1.29 -6.87 10.03
C PHE A 236 -2.73 -6.68 9.54
N THR A 237 -2.92 -6.61 8.22
CA THR A 237 -4.24 -6.43 7.59
C THR A 237 -5.22 -7.52 7.99
N SER A 238 -4.83 -8.80 7.89
CA SER A 238 -5.73 -9.90 8.23
C SER A 238 -6.16 -9.87 9.69
N LYS A 239 -5.27 -9.51 10.61
CA LYS A 239 -5.63 -9.36 12.03
C LYS A 239 -6.51 -8.15 12.27
N ALA A 240 -6.17 -7.01 11.70
CA ALA A 240 -6.94 -5.77 11.87
C ALA A 240 -8.33 -5.87 11.24
N THR A 241 -8.44 -6.40 10.03
CA THR A 241 -9.75 -6.57 9.37
C THR A 241 -10.66 -7.54 10.12
N ASN A 242 -10.13 -8.61 10.69
CA ASN A 242 -10.91 -9.53 11.53
C ASN A 242 -11.48 -8.84 12.79
N ILE A 243 -10.80 -7.83 13.32
CA ILE A 243 -11.26 -7.08 14.50
C ILE A 243 -12.23 -5.98 14.11
N PHE A 244 -12.00 -5.32 12.98
CA PHE A 244 -12.68 -4.11 12.54
C PHE A 244 -13.62 -4.31 11.35
N GLY A 245 -14.17 -5.50 11.13
CA GLY A 245 -15.26 -5.72 10.18
C GLY A 245 -14.86 -6.03 8.74
N GLY A 246 -13.64 -6.56 8.50
CA GLY A 246 -13.26 -7.15 7.21
C GLY A 246 -12.81 -6.17 6.14
N LYS A 247 -12.61 -4.88 6.47
CA LYS A 247 -12.22 -3.86 5.50
C LYS A 247 -11.21 -2.86 6.03
N PHE A 248 -10.48 -2.25 5.11
CA PHE A 248 -9.66 -1.07 5.38
C PHE A 248 -9.79 -0.05 4.23
N SER A 249 -9.47 1.19 4.53
CA SER A 249 -9.45 2.27 3.57
C SER A 249 -8.27 3.20 3.79
N TYR A 250 -7.81 3.86 2.73
CA TYR A 250 -6.86 4.95 2.83
C TYR A 250 -7.23 6.11 1.91
N CYS A 251 -6.79 7.29 2.29
CA CYS A 251 -6.85 8.49 1.48
C CYS A 251 -5.47 9.12 1.41
N LEU A 252 -4.95 9.31 0.20
CA LEU A 252 -3.63 9.85 -0.08
C LEU A 252 -3.78 11.21 -0.76
N VAL A 253 -3.15 12.23 -0.23
CA VAL A 253 -3.19 13.58 -0.79
C VAL A 253 -1.96 13.82 -1.66
N ASP A 254 -2.13 14.61 -2.71
CA ASP A 254 -0.99 15.15 -3.45
C ASP A 254 -0.03 15.89 -2.51
N HIS A 255 1.20 15.40 -2.43
CA HIS A 255 2.25 15.95 -1.57
C HIS A 255 2.65 17.39 -1.91
N THR A 256 2.28 17.88 -3.09
CA THR A 256 2.46 19.29 -3.48
C THR A 256 1.33 20.20 -2.98
N SER A 257 0.33 19.64 -2.31
CA SER A 257 -0.78 20.40 -1.76
C SER A 257 -0.33 21.18 -0.52
N HIS A 258 -0.49 22.50 -0.54
CA HIS A 258 -0.15 23.42 0.57
C HIS A 258 -1.20 23.50 1.69
N LYS A 259 -2.19 22.59 1.69
CA LYS A 259 -3.28 22.62 2.66
C LYS A 259 -2.98 21.71 3.84
N ASN A 260 -3.53 22.05 5.01
CA ASN A 260 -3.59 21.16 6.19
C ASN A 260 -4.51 19.96 5.88
N VAL A 261 -4.07 19.08 4.99
CA VAL A 261 -4.75 17.86 4.60
C VAL A 261 -4.03 16.69 5.25
N SER A 262 -4.76 15.73 5.73
CA SER A 262 -4.20 14.54 6.39
C SER A 262 -4.37 13.32 5.50
N ASN A 263 -3.25 12.65 5.21
CA ASN A 263 -3.31 11.28 4.71
C ASN A 263 -3.69 10.36 5.86
N TYR A 264 -4.50 9.35 5.59
CA TYR A 264 -4.89 8.40 6.64
C TYR A 264 -5.14 6.99 6.11
N LEU A 265 -4.99 6.03 7.00
CA LEU A 265 -5.35 4.63 6.86
C LEU A 265 -6.35 4.29 7.98
N ILE A 266 -7.48 3.70 7.62
CA ILE A 266 -8.54 3.29 8.55
C ILE A 266 -8.79 1.79 8.36
N PHE A 267 -8.88 1.06 9.47
CA PHE A 267 -9.42 -0.29 9.50
C PHE A 267 -10.82 -0.25 10.12
N GLY A 268 -11.78 -0.86 9.44
CA GLY A 268 -13.21 -0.80 9.78
C GLY A 268 -13.99 0.16 8.88
N SER A 269 -15.17 0.51 9.32
CA SER A 269 -16.06 1.41 8.56
C SER A 269 -15.48 2.81 8.51
N THR A 270 -15.39 3.36 7.31
CA THR A 270 -15.05 4.78 7.14
C THR A 270 -16.19 5.61 7.69
N PRO A 271 -15.93 6.62 8.55
CA PRO A 271 -16.99 7.52 8.99
C PRO A 271 -17.73 8.08 7.77
N SER A 272 -19.04 7.93 7.76
CA SER A 272 -19.86 8.48 6.68
C SER A 272 -19.68 10.00 6.67
N SER A 273 -19.25 10.55 5.54
CA SER A 273 -19.25 12.00 5.37
C SER A 273 -20.69 12.48 5.52
N THR A 274 -20.94 13.32 6.51
CA THR A 274 -22.25 13.96 6.75
C THR A 274 -22.58 15.04 5.74
N THR A 275 -21.69 15.26 4.74
CA THR A 275 -21.94 16.25 3.69
C THR A 275 -22.93 15.67 2.67
N THR A 276 -23.99 16.40 2.41
CA THR A 276 -25.07 16.08 1.47
C THR A 276 -24.61 15.93 0.01
N GLU A 277 -23.33 16.18 -0.28
CA GLU A 277 -22.68 16.11 -1.59
C GLU A 277 -21.49 15.12 -1.57
N ALA A 278 -21.62 13.97 -0.96
CA ALA A 278 -20.57 12.95 -1.07
C ALA A 278 -20.42 12.53 -2.54
N PRO A 279 -19.19 12.60 -3.11
CA PRO A 279 -18.97 12.21 -4.49
C PRO A 279 -19.38 10.74 -4.69
N ALA A 280 -19.96 10.45 -5.87
CA ALA A 280 -20.47 9.12 -6.18
C ALA A 280 -19.40 8.05 -5.96
N ARG A 281 -19.66 7.16 -5.02
CA ARG A 281 -18.81 5.98 -4.74
C ARG A 281 -18.93 5.01 -5.90
N ARG A 282 -17.79 4.60 -6.44
CA ARG A 282 -17.67 3.60 -7.50
C ARG A 282 -17.12 2.31 -6.93
N THR A 283 -17.67 1.18 -7.33
CA THR A 283 -17.24 -0.12 -6.83
C THR A 283 -16.85 -1.04 -7.98
N ALA A 284 -15.70 -1.67 -7.84
CA ALA A 284 -15.17 -2.71 -8.72
C ALA A 284 -14.98 -4.01 -7.93
N ARG A 285 -14.82 -5.13 -8.63
CA ARG A 285 -14.45 -6.39 -8.00
C ARG A 285 -12.96 -6.37 -7.63
N LEU A 286 -12.66 -6.76 -6.40
CA LEU A 286 -11.33 -7.06 -5.90
C LEU A 286 -11.11 -8.57 -6.02
N ASP A 287 -10.10 -8.98 -6.76
CA ASP A 287 -9.84 -10.41 -6.97
C ASP A 287 -8.62 -10.85 -6.15
N LEU A 288 -8.89 -11.30 -4.93
CA LEU A 288 -7.86 -11.69 -3.96
C LEU A 288 -7.16 -13.01 -4.30
N SER A 289 -7.75 -13.80 -5.20
CA SER A 289 -7.20 -15.09 -5.63
C SER A 289 -6.35 -14.99 -6.89
N LEU A 290 -6.44 -13.87 -7.59
CA LEU A 290 -5.85 -13.71 -8.92
C LEU A 290 -4.32 -13.61 -8.85
N LEU A 291 -3.82 -12.78 -7.94
CA LEU A 291 -2.39 -12.47 -7.77
C LEU A 291 -2.03 -12.37 -6.27
N PRO A 292 -2.24 -13.42 -5.45
CA PRO A 292 -1.92 -13.34 -4.04
C PRO A 292 -0.41 -13.08 -3.83
N PRO A 293 -0.02 -12.31 -2.83
CA PRO A 293 -0.84 -11.71 -1.78
C PRO A 293 -1.35 -10.30 -2.11
N PHE A 294 -1.32 -9.87 -3.36
CA PHE A 294 -1.60 -8.51 -3.79
C PHE A 294 -3.10 -8.25 -4.01
N TYR A 295 -3.47 -6.99 -3.94
CA TYR A 295 -4.82 -6.51 -4.24
C TYR A 295 -5.00 -6.36 -5.75
N ALA A 296 -5.44 -7.43 -6.38
CA ALA A 296 -5.62 -7.48 -7.82
C ALA A 296 -6.99 -6.97 -8.26
N VAL A 297 -7.00 -6.30 -9.40
CA VAL A 297 -8.20 -5.77 -10.06
C VAL A 297 -8.22 -6.17 -11.53
N ASN A 298 -9.43 -6.38 -12.06
CA ASN A 298 -9.62 -6.74 -13.45
C ASN A 298 -9.84 -5.48 -14.31
N ILE A 299 -8.75 -4.95 -14.87
CA ILE A 299 -8.79 -3.88 -15.89
C ILE A 299 -9.07 -4.52 -17.24
N VAL A 300 -9.86 -3.85 -18.07
CA VAL A 300 -10.20 -4.27 -19.44
C VAL A 300 -9.73 -3.28 -20.49
N GLY A 301 -9.31 -2.08 -20.10
CA GLY A 301 -8.82 -1.06 -21.02
C GLY A 301 -8.50 0.26 -20.36
N ILE A 302 -7.88 1.14 -21.12
CA ILE A 302 -7.61 2.54 -20.78
C ILE A 302 -8.14 3.41 -21.90
N SER A 303 -8.78 4.55 -21.56
CA SER A 303 -9.15 5.59 -22.51
C SER A 303 -8.49 6.92 -22.18
N ILE A 304 -8.30 7.75 -23.20
CA ILE A 304 -7.83 9.14 -23.11
C ILE A 304 -8.89 10.02 -23.76
N GLY A 305 -9.50 10.92 -22.99
CA GLY A 305 -10.73 11.57 -23.40
C GLY A 305 -11.83 10.52 -23.63
N GLU A 306 -12.44 10.54 -24.80
CA GLU A 306 -13.44 9.55 -25.22
C GLU A 306 -12.85 8.37 -26.01
N GLU A 307 -11.57 8.45 -26.39
CA GLU A 307 -10.91 7.43 -27.19
C GLU A 307 -10.46 6.24 -26.34
N MET A 308 -11.04 5.06 -26.56
CA MET A 308 -10.55 3.80 -26.01
C MET A 308 -9.26 3.41 -26.74
N LEU A 309 -8.17 3.21 -25.99
CA LEU A 309 -6.88 2.84 -26.55
C LEU A 309 -6.89 1.39 -27.04
N ASN A 310 -6.24 1.16 -28.17
CA ASN A 310 -6.08 -0.18 -28.71
C ASN A 310 -4.97 -0.93 -27.95
N ILE A 311 -5.33 -1.56 -26.85
CA ILE A 311 -4.44 -2.35 -25.99
C ILE A 311 -4.84 -3.82 -26.11
N PRO A 312 -3.90 -4.72 -26.44
CA PRO A 312 -4.21 -6.15 -26.55
C PRO A 312 -4.78 -6.71 -25.24
N PRO A 313 -5.87 -7.48 -25.25
CA PRO A 313 -6.51 -8.02 -24.04
C PRO A 313 -5.57 -8.87 -23.16
N GLN A 314 -4.53 -9.45 -23.77
CA GLN A 314 -3.53 -10.27 -23.07
C GLN A 314 -2.77 -9.49 -21.99
N VAL A 315 -2.65 -8.17 -22.13
CA VAL A 315 -2.03 -7.27 -21.16
C VAL A 315 -2.71 -7.37 -19.79
N TRP A 316 -4.02 -7.57 -19.80
CA TRP A 316 -4.85 -7.63 -18.60
C TRP A 316 -4.98 -9.05 -18.02
N GLY A 317 -4.54 -10.05 -18.76
CA GLY A 317 -4.74 -11.46 -18.44
C GLY A 317 -3.59 -12.05 -17.61
N VAL A 318 -3.88 -12.55 -16.42
CA VAL A 318 -2.89 -13.16 -15.50
C VAL A 318 -2.25 -14.42 -16.06
N LYS A 319 -2.96 -15.19 -16.90
CA LYS A 319 -2.45 -16.47 -17.46
C LYS A 319 -1.14 -16.32 -18.24
N LYS A 320 -0.86 -15.12 -18.77
CA LYS A 320 0.35 -14.80 -19.52
C LYS A 320 1.30 -13.84 -18.79
N GLY A 321 1.17 -13.73 -17.48
CA GLY A 321 2.00 -12.84 -16.67
C GLY A 321 1.46 -11.41 -16.53
N GLY A 322 0.36 -11.06 -17.24
CA GLY A 322 -0.34 -9.78 -17.09
C GLY A 322 -1.15 -9.67 -15.79
N GLY A 323 -2.18 -8.86 -15.81
CA GLY A 323 -3.00 -8.51 -14.64
C GLY A 323 -2.65 -7.14 -14.09
N THR A 324 -3.41 -6.68 -13.11
CA THR A 324 -3.21 -5.35 -12.51
C THR A 324 -3.39 -5.42 -11.00
N ILE A 325 -2.48 -4.79 -10.25
CA ILE A 325 -2.57 -4.65 -8.80
C ILE A 325 -2.56 -3.18 -8.39
N LEU A 326 -3.12 -2.89 -7.20
CA LEU A 326 -2.95 -1.61 -6.52
C LEU A 326 -1.84 -1.75 -5.49
N ASP A 327 -0.90 -0.81 -5.49
CA ASP A 327 0.25 -0.85 -4.61
C ASP A 327 0.57 0.53 -4.03
N SER A 328 0.33 0.70 -2.73
CA SER A 328 0.63 1.94 -2.02
C SER A 328 2.13 2.14 -1.78
N GLY A 329 2.92 1.09 -1.85
CA GLY A 329 4.36 1.11 -1.72
C GLY A 329 5.09 1.49 -3.01
N SER A 330 4.47 1.33 -4.20
CA SER A 330 4.97 1.85 -5.47
C SER A 330 4.51 3.28 -5.68
N SER A 331 5.38 4.17 -6.14
CA SER A 331 5.02 5.58 -6.40
C SER A 331 4.43 5.75 -7.79
N LEU A 332 5.13 5.26 -8.80
CA LEU A 332 4.74 5.37 -10.21
C LEU A 332 3.83 4.21 -10.63
N THR A 333 3.12 4.41 -11.73
CA THR A 333 2.31 3.38 -12.35
C THR A 333 3.12 2.65 -13.41
N PHE A 334 3.18 1.32 -13.33
CA PHE A 334 3.83 0.46 -14.31
C PHE A 334 2.79 -0.14 -15.24
N LEU A 335 3.03 0.00 -16.53
CA LEU A 335 2.20 -0.62 -17.56
C LEU A 335 3.04 -1.57 -18.40
N ALA A 336 2.51 -2.73 -18.71
CA ALA A 336 3.10 -3.62 -19.69
C ALA A 336 3.34 -2.89 -21.02
N GLU A 337 4.39 -3.24 -21.74
CA GLU A 337 4.91 -2.53 -22.91
C GLU A 337 3.81 -2.06 -23.88
N ALA A 338 2.88 -2.94 -24.24
CA ALA A 338 1.81 -2.60 -25.19
C ALA A 338 0.84 -1.54 -24.63
N ALA A 339 0.51 -1.59 -23.33
CA ALA A 339 -0.32 -0.58 -22.69
C ALA A 339 0.41 0.75 -22.54
N TYR A 340 1.68 0.71 -22.15
CA TYR A 340 2.52 1.90 -22.03
C TYR A 340 2.62 2.65 -23.37
N LYS A 341 2.98 1.95 -24.46
CA LYS A 341 3.09 2.53 -25.79
C LYS A 341 1.75 3.13 -26.27
N ALA A 342 0.64 2.43 -26.01
CA ALA A 342 -0.68 2.94 -26.36
C ALA A 342 -1.02 4.23 -25.60
N VAL A 343 -0.74 4.30 -24.29
CA VAL A 343 -0.97 5.50 -23.47
C VAL A 343 -0.10 6.66 -23.94
N VAL A 344 1.20 6.44 -24.16
CA VAL A 344 2.12 7.48 -24.65
C VAL A 344 1.67 8.01 -26.01
N THR A 345 1.32 7.13 -26.94
CA THR A 345 0.83 7.53 -28.28
C THR A 345 -0.49 8.29 -28.19
N GLY A 346 -1.42 7.83 -27.35
CA GLY A 346 -2.70 8.50 -27.13
C GLY A 346 -2.51 9.92 -26.55
N LEU A 347 -1.66 10.07 -25.54
CA LEU A 347 -1.34 11.38 -24.97
C LEU A 347 -0.66 12.30 -25.97
N GLN A 348 0.25 11.80 -26.80
CA GLN A 348 0.90 12.60 -27.84
C GLN A 348 -0.10 13.17 -28.85
N ARG A 349 -1.13 12.41 -29.22
CA ARG A 349 -2.21 12.91 -30.12
C ARG A 349 -3.03 14.04 -29.49
N HIS A 350 -3.23 14.01 -28.18
CA HIS A 350 -3.99 15.02 -27.46
C HIS A 350 -3.13 16.25 -27.06
N LEU A 351 -1.82 16.09 -27.00
CA LEU A 351 -0.87 17.12 -26.61
C LEU A 351 -0.15 17.74 -27.83
N VAL A 352 -0.88 17.90 -28.93
CA VAL A 352 -0.36 18.53 -30.16
C VAL A 352 0.14 19.94 -29.86
N GLY A 353 1.36 20.25 -30.33
CA GLY A 353 2.02 21.56 -30.10
C GLY A 353 2.81 21.63 -28.77
N VAL A 354 2.71 20.65 -27.89
CA VAL A 354 3.56 20.56 -26.72
C VAL A 354 4.91 19.94 -27.10
N LYS A 355 5.97 20.73 -27.04
CA LYS A 355 7.32 20.23 -27.34
C LYS A 355 7.76 19.22 -26.28
N ARG A 356 7.90 17.96 -26.70
CA ARG A 356 8.48 16.92 -25.89
C ARG A 356 9.96 17.20 -25.65
N ILE A 357 10.39 16.95 -24.42
CA ILE A 357 11.81 16.99 -24.03
C ILE A 357 12.17 15.64 -23.41
N LYS A 358 13.44 15.30 -23.50
CA LYS A 358 14.03 14.18 -22.76
C LYS A 358 15.11 14.80 -21.85
N PRO A 359 14.80 15.08 -20.58
CA PRO A 359 15.78 15.62 -19.66
C PRO A 359 16.96 14.65 -19.51
N GLU A 360 18.15 15.18 -19.50
CA GLU A 360 19.37 14.38 -19.29
C GLU A 360 19.35 13.78 -17.87
N GLY A 361 19.72 12.51 -17.72
CA GLY A 361 19.70 11.80 -16.45
C GLY A 361 18.33 11.28 -16.00
N LEU A 362 17.21 11.65 -16.66
CA LEU A 362 15.89 11.11 -16.33
C LEU A 362 15.50 9.97 -17.27
N PRO A 363 15.23 8.78 -16.75
CA PRO A 363 14.81 7.63 -17.56
C PRO A 363 13.34 7.70 -18.00
N ILE A 364 12.70 8.88 -17.93
CA ILE A 364 11.33 9.09 -18.40
C ILE A 364 11.35 9.61 -19.84
N GLU A 365 10.62 8.93 -20.69
CA GLU A 365 10.64 9.25 -22.12
C GLU A 365 9.75 10.41 -22.52
N PHE A 366 8.77 10.77 -21.72
CA PHE A 366 7.80 11.81 -22.06
C PHE A 366 7.76 12.92 -21.00
N CYS A 367 8.44 14.03 -21.29
CA CYS A 367 8.43 15.24 -20.48
C CYS A 367 8.19 16.49 -21.33
N TYR A 368 7.78 17.59 -20.69
CA TYR A 368 7.58 18.89 -21.35
C TYR A 368 7.75 20.06 -20.36
N TYR A 369 7.98 21.27 -20.91
CA TYR A 369 8.04 22.50 -20.11
C TYR A 369 6.64 22.99 -19.74
N THR A 370 6.39 23.29 -18.46
CA THR A 370 5.09 23.77 -17.97
C THR A 370 4.78 25.20 -18.38
N SER A 371 5.80 26.01 -18.69
CA SER A 371 5.65 27.41 -19.09
C SER A 371 4.83 27.63 -20.37
N LYS A 372 4.63 26.58 -21.16
CA LYS A 372 3.91 26.63 -22.45
C LYS A 372 2.67 25.74 -22.47
N PHE A 373 2.24 25.23 -21.32
CA PHE A 373 1.13 24.29 -21.30
C PHE A 373 0.19 24.54 -20.10
N ASP A 374 -1.10 24.64 -20.41
CA ASP A 374 -2.17 24.76 -19.42
C ASP A 374 -2.66 23.36 -19.03
N ASP A 375 -2.44 22.96 -17.78
CA ASP A 375 -2.85 21.66 -17.22
C ASP A 375 -4.35 21.36 -17.38
N ARG A 376 -5.19 22.40 -17.48
CA ARG A 376 -6.63 22.25 -17.71
C ARG A 376 -6.95 21.61 -19.07
N LYS A 377 -6.00 21.70 -19.99
CA LYS A 377 -6.10 21.09 -21.34
C LYS A 377 -5.67 19.63 -21.39
N LEU A 378 -5.16 19.09 -20.27
CA LEU A 378 -4.84 17.67 -20.20
C LEU A 378 -6.10 16.84 -20.44
N PRO A 379 -6.06 15.82 -21.32
CA PRO A 379 -7.19 14.92 -21.52
C PRO A 379 -7.44 14.10 -20.26
N GLN A 380 -8.66 13.66 -20.04
CA GLN A 380 -8.95 12.74 -18.95
C GLN A 380 -8.45 11.35 -19.33
N LEU A 381 -7.58 10.77 -18.48
CA LEU A 381 -7.21 9.37 -18.56
C LEU A 381 -8.18 8.56 -17.69
N THR A 382 -8.63 7.42 -18.18
CA THR A 382 -9.59 6.58 -17.47
C THR A 382 -9.22 5.10 -17.57
N PHE A 383 -9.13 4.42 -16.43
CA PHE A 383 -9.04 2.96 -16.35
C PHE A 383 -10.45 2.37 -16.33
N HIS A 384 -10.69 1.39 -17.16
CA HIS A 384 -11.96 0.67 -17.26
C HIS A 384 -11.85 -0.68 -16.58
N PHE A 385 -12.66 -0.90 -15.57
CA PHE A 385 -12.72 -2.17 -14.84
C PHE A 385 -13.74 -3.11 -15.49
N MET A 386 -13.51 -4.40 -15.36
CA MET A 386 -14.53 -5.39 -15.67
C MET A 386 -15.81 -5.09 -14.85
N GLY A 387 -16.96 -5.17 -15.49
CA GLY A 387 -18.25 -4.78 -14.88
C GLY A 387 -18.62 -3.31 -15.06
N GLY A 388 -17.86 -2.54 -15.85
CA GLY A 388 -18.22 -1.19 -16.29
C GLY A 388 -17.82 -0.05 -15.35
N THR A 389 -17.27 -0.35 -14.19
CA THR A 389 -16.72 0.69 -13.29
C THR A 389 -15.54 1.40 -13.95
N ARG A 390 -15.40 2.70 -13.70
CA ARG A 390 -14.36 3.54 -14.29
C ARG A 390 -13.63 4.32 -13.21
N PHE A 391 -12.30 4.28 -13.25
CA PHE A 391 -11.43 5.10 -12.41
C PHE A 391 -10.76 6.17 -13.28
N ALA A 392 -11.02 7.41 -12.96
CA ALA A 392 -10.44 8.58 -13.63
C ALA A 392 -9.58 9.35 -12.62
N PRO A 393 -8.25 9.12 -12.58
CA PRO A 393 -7.35 9.80 -11.67
C PRO A 393 -7.33 11.31 -11.96
N TYR A 394 -6.90 12.08 -10.98
CA TYR A 394 -6.65 13.50 -11.22
C TYR A 394 -5.62 13.67 -12.34
N ARG A 395 -5.82 14.67 -13.20
CA ARG A 395 -4.91 14.93 -14.32
C ARG A 395 -3.45 15.07 -13.90
N ARG A 396 -3.20 15.67 -12.72
CA ARG A 396 -1.87 15.84 -12.16
C ARG A 396 -1.26 14.53 -11.63
N SER A 397 -2.04 13.49 -11.41
CA SER A 397 -1.55 12.20 -10.94
C SER A 397 -0.88 11.38 -12.04
N TYR A 398 -1.14 11.64 -13.31
CA TYR A 398 -0.47 10.97 -14.40
C TYR A 398 0.60 11.82 -15.12
N LEU A 399 0.70 13.11 -14.74
CA LEU A 399 1.79 14.00 -15.16
C LEU A 399 2.43 14.64 -13.92
N ILE A 400 3.52 14.07 -13.50
CA ILE A 400 4.23 14.41 -12.27
C ILE A 400 5.21 15.57 -12.47
N ASN A 401 5.45 16.34 -11.42
CA ASN A 401 6.50 17.37 -11.39
C ASN A 401 7.87 16.70 -11.29
N ALA A 402 8.63 16.65 -12.38
CA ALA A 402 9.96 16.07 -12.41
C ALA A 402 11.06 17.04 -11.96
N ALA A 403 10.87 18.33 -12.28
CA ALA A 403 11.76 19.42 -11.88
C ALA A 403 10.99 20.76 -11.94
N PRO A 404 11.56 21.85 -11.42
CA PRO A 404 10.97 23.18 -11.60
C PRO A 404 10.71 23.48 -13.07
N GLY A 405 9.45 23.71 -13.42
CA GLY A 405 9.04 23.97 -14.79
C GLY A 405 9.02 22.77 -15.74
N ILE A 406 9.25 21.54 -15.26
CA ILE A 406 9.23 20.32 -16.07
C ILE A 406 8.22 19.33 -15.48
N ARG A 407 7.35 18.83 -16.35
CA ARG A 407 6.48 17.69 -16.06
C ARG A 407 6.80 16.51 -16.91
N CYS A 408 6.66 15.33 -16.33
CA CYS A 408 6.90 14.07 -16.99
C CYS A 408 5.72 13.12 -16.79
N LEU A 409 5.62 12.13 -17.66
CA LEU A 409 4.63 11.08 -17.53
C LEU A 409 4.90 10.25 -16.27
N GLY A 410 3.89 10.09 -15.41
CA GLY A 410 3.95 9.27 -14.18
C GLY A 410 3.77 7.77 -14.43
N PHE A 411 4.00 7.33 -15.67
CA PHE A 411 3.99 5.93 -16.07
C PHE A 411 5.39 5.47 -16.43
N VAL A 412 5.66 4.21 -16.14
CA VAL A 412 6.91 3.53 -16.50
C VAL A 412 6.58 2.31 -17.34
N GLU A 413 7.37 2.09 -18.39
CA GLU A 413 7.28 0.88 -19.18
C GLU A 413 7.77 -0.32 -18.36
N ALA A 414 6.88 -1.29 -18.18
CA ALA A 414 7.24 -2.58 -17.64
C ALA A 414 7.77 -3.49 -18.76
N LYS A 415 8.62 -4.47 -18.40
CA LYS A 415 9.04 -5.48 -19.36
C LYS A 415 7.83 -6.21 -19.95
N ALA A 416 7.96 -6.70 -21.17
CA ALA A 416 6.94 -7.51 -21.83
C ALA A 416 6.45 -8.63 -20.88
N GLU A 417 5.15 -8.90 -20.90
CA GLU A 417 4.48 -9.89 -20.04
C GLU A 417 4.60 -9.64 -18.53
N ALA A 418 4.74 -8.39 -18.11
CA ALA A 418 4.78 -8.00 -16.71
C ALA A 418 3.39 -7.58 -16.20
N THR A 419 3.18 -7.75 -14.90
CA THR A 419 1.98 -7.27 -14.21
C THR A 419 1.95 -5.75 -14.19
N ASN A 420 0.78 -5.16 -14.47
CA ASN A 420 0.59 -3.73 -14.31
C ASN A 420 0.44 -3.39 -12.82
N VAL A 421 0.98 -2.24 -12.42
CA VAL A 421 0.89 -1.73 -11.06
C VAL A 421 0.36 -0.31 -11.07
N ILE A 422 -0.76 -0.08 -10.39
CA ILE A 422 -1.26 1.27 -10.15
C ILE A 422 -0.61 1.78 -8.88
N GLY A 423 0.37 2.68 -9.02
CA GLY A 423 1.14 3.24 -7.91
C GLY A 423 0.39 4.32 -7.14
N ASN A 424 0.93 4.72 -6.00
CA ASN A 424 0.25 5.61 -5.06
C ASN A 424 -0.01 7.02 -5.59
N ILE A 425 0.86 7.56 -6.45
CA ILE A 425 0.64 8.87 -7.08
C ILE A 425 -0.63 8.87 -7.94
N MET A 426 -0.89 7.76 -8.66
CA MET A 426 -2.12 7.62 -9.43
C MET A 426 -3.36 7.53 -8.54
N GLN A 427 -3.20 7.03 -7.32
CA GLN A 427 -4.27 6.82 -6.36
C GLN A 427 -4.59 8.07 -5.51
N GLN A 428 -3.80 9.14 -5.61
CA GLN A 428 -3.97 10.36 -4.82
C GLN A 428 -5.33 11.03 -5.03
N ASN A 429 -5.77 11.76 -4.01
CA ASN A 429 -7.02 12.51 -3.98
C ASN A 429 -8.28 11.65 -4.20
N HIS A 430 -8.19 10.40 -3.79
CA HIS A 430 -9.30 9.47 -3.73
C HIS A 430 -9.29 8.73 -2.39
N LEU A 431 -10.48 8.51 -1.86
CA LEU A 431 -10.70 7.53 -0.81
C LEU A 431 -10.78 6.15 -1.47
N TRP A 432 -9.90 5.25 -1.08
CA TRP A 432 -9.90 3.86 -1.51
C TRP A 432 -10.32 2.97 -0.35
N GLU A 433 -11.33 2.14 -0.55
CA GLU A 433 -11.81 1.17 0.44
C GLU A 433 -11.70 -0.25 -0.13
N PHE A 434 -10.97 -1.08 0.60
CA PHE A 434 -10.78 -2.50 0.32
C PHE A 434 -11.65 -3.30 1.27
N ASP A 435 -12.76 -3.82 0.79
CA ASP A 435 -13.61 -4.74 1.53
C ASP A 435 -13.17 -6.17 1.22
N ILE A 436 -12.36 -6.72 2.13
CA ILE A 436 -11.78 -8.05 1.98
C ILE A 436 -12.87 -9.11 2.10
N ALA A 437 -13.83 -8.90 3.01
CA ALA A 437 -14.92 -9.83 3.24
C ALA A 437 -15.88 -9.92 2.05
N ALA A 438 -16.18 -8.78 1.42
CA ALA A 438 -17.05 -8.72 0.24
C ALA A 438 -16.29 -8.88 -1.09
N SER A 439 -14.96 -8.93 -1.06
CA SER A 439 -14.10 -8.95 -2.26
C SER A 439 -14.42 -7.80 -3.22
N THR A 440 -14.55 -6.59 -2.66
CA THR A 440 -14.84 -5.38 -3.44
C THR A 440 -13.84 -4.25 -3.15
N LEU A 441 -13.56 -3.47 -4.18
CA LEU A 441 -12.80 -2.25 -4.13
C LEU A 441 -13.74 -1.09 -4.41
N SER A 442 -13.88 -0.18 -3.47
CA SER A 442 -14.63 1.05 -3.70
C SER A 442 -13.70 2.25 -3.71
N PHE A 443 -14.02 3.24 -4.52
CA PHE A 443 -13.26 4.48 -4.57
C PHE A 443 -14.15 5.67 -4.93
N SER A 444 -13.77 6.83 -4.41
CA SER A 444 -14.42 8.11 -4.71
C SER A 444 -13.41 9.24 -4.61
N PRO A 445 -13.57 10.31 -5.42
CA PRO A 445 -12.79 11.54 -5.22
C PRO A 445 -12.91 12.03 -3.78
N SER A 446 -11.79 12.46 -3.19
CA SER A 446 -11.76 12.93 -1.80
C SER A 446 -10.67 13.98 -1.61
N THR A 447 -10.92 14.94 -0.72
CA THR A 447 -9.91 15.89 -0.25
C THR A 447 -9.12 15.36 0.93
N CYS A 448 -9.41 14.16 1.40
CA CYS A 448 -8.76 13.51 2.54
C CYS A 448 -8.77 14.37 3.82
N LEU A 449 -9.88 15.03 4.12
CA LEU A 449 -10.06 15.88 5.31
C LEU A 449 -10.50 15.07 6.52
#